data_09944c8b2c7347c46b8693e100ced10d
#
_entry.id   09944c8b2c7347c46b8693e100ced10d
#
_cell.length_a   1.000
_cell.length_b   1.000
_cell.length_c   1.000
_cell.angle_alpha   90.00
_cell.angle_beta   90.00
_cell.angle_gamma   90.00
#
_symmetry.space_group_name_H-M   'P 1'
#
loop_
_entity.id
_entity.type
_entity.pdbx_description
1 polymer ?
#
loop_
_entity_poly.entity_id
_entity_poly.type
_entity_poly.pdbx_seq_one_letter_code
_entity_poly.pdbx_strand_id
1 'polypeptide(L)'
;MKKVLVTGGCGFIGSNLVDSLIDCGYEVTVVDDLSYGKREYCRPEVKYYFEDFKVLLSGLDEKYDIIFHLAAEARVQPSFKNPLYTCYNNTYGTAIVCEYARKHGCMVVYAGSSSFYGGPYLNPYAFAKWQGEEVVKMYTKVYNIQTGIARFFNVYGPRNPLIGQYTPVVAIFEKQWSEGKPLTIVGDGEQRRDFAHVNDICSGLIAISDENRKSEIFNLGTGTNYSINQLADMFCQDRVYLKAWPGEARETKADISKTIEVLNWRPTHSLKQYIEERKHELQNR
;
A
#
# COMPACT_ATOMS: atom_id res chain seq x y z
N MET A 1 15.21 -21.45 -3.50
CA MET A 1 14.00 -20.71 -3.03
C MET A 1 14.49 -19.40 -2.45
N LYS A 2 13.97 -18.25 -2.88
CA LYS A 2 14.37 -16.95 -2.31
C LYS A 2 13.71 -16.77 -0.95
N LYS A 3 14.49 -16.28 0.04
CA LYS A 3 13.98 -15.89 1.36
C LYS A 3 13.59 -14.44 1.38
N VAL A 4 12.37 -14.14 1.80
CA VAL A 4 11.85 -12.77 1.80
C VAL A 4 11.32 -12.35 3.17
N LEU A 5 11.53 -11.08 3.51
CA LEU A 5 10.95 -10.44 4.67
C LEU A 5 9.88 -9.45 4.24
N VAL A 6 8.68 -9.56 4.83
CA VAL A 6 7.59 -8.59 4.61
C VAL A 6 7.35 -7.83 5.90
N THR A 7 7.65 -6.53 5.93
CA THR A 7 7.24 -5.68 7.04
C THR A 7 5.80 -5.21 6.83
N GLY A 8 4.96 -5.27 7.86
CA GLY A 8 3.52 -4.98 7.73
C GLY A 8 2.72 -6.09 7.04
N GLY A 9 3.22 -7.35 7.14
CA GLY A 9 2.65 -8.50 6.44
C GLY A 9 1.31 -9.01 6.99
N CYS A 10 0.85 -8.53 8.15
CA CYS A 10 -0.49 -8.81 8.67
C CYS A 10 -1.51 -7.71 8.31
N GLY A 11 -1.09 -6.65 7.62
CA GLY A 11 -1.97 -5.59 7.12
C GLY A 11 -2.71 -5.96 5.85
N PHE A 12 -3.51 -5.02 5.32
CA PHE A 12 -4.32 -5.22 4.11
C PHE A 12 -3.47 -5.67 2.90
N ILE A 13 -2.55 -4.81 2.45
CA ILE A 13 -1.73 -5.13 1.26
C ILE A 13 -0.72 -6.23 1.59
N GLY A 14 -0.10 -6.16 2.77
CA GLY A 14 0.93 -7.11 3.19
C GLY A 14 0.45 -8.55 3.25
N SER A 15 -0.74 -8.81 3.79
CA SER A 15 -1.27 -10.18 3.87
C SER A 15 -1.64 -10.78 2.52
N ASN A 16 -2.13 -9.97 1.56
CA ASN A 16 -2.34 -10.41 0.18
C ASN A 16 -1.01 -10.66 -0.54
N LEU A 17 0.01 -9.84 -0.26
CA LEU A 17 1.36 -10.06 -0.81
C LEU A 17 1.97 -11.35 -0.24
N VAL A 18 1.80 -11.64 1.04
CA VAL A 18 2.25 -12.90 1.66
C VAL A 18 1.67 -14.10 0.94
N ASP A 19 0.35 -14.11 0.68
CA ASP A 19 -0.29 -15.20 -0.10
C ASP A 19 0.35 -15.33 -1.49
N SER A 20 0.48 -14.23 -2.22
CA SER A 20 1.07 -14.24 -3.56
C SER A 20 2.53 -14.71 -3.57
N LEU A 21 3.32 -14.36 -2.55
CA LEU A 21 4.71 -14.81 -2.42
C LEU A 21 4.80 -16.32 -2.15
N ILE A 22 3.92 -16.85 -1.31
CA ILE A 22 3.82 -18.31 -1.06
C ILE A 22 3.49 -19.04 -2.36
N ASP A 23 2.47 -18.55 -3.09
CA ASP A 23 2.06 -19.16 -4.37
C ASP A 23 3.18 -19.12 -5.43
N CYS A 24 4.06 -18.11 -5.37
CA CYS A 24 5.26 -18.02 -6.21
C CYS A 24 6.46 -18.83 -5.67
N GLY A 25 6.32 -19.57 -4.56
CA GLY A 25 7.35 -20.44 -4.02
C GLY A 25 8.47 -19.74 -3.24
N TYR A 26 8.19 -18.54 -2.67
CA TYR A 26 9.14 -17.88 -1.77
C TYR A 26 9.06 -18.44 -0.34
N GLU A 27 10.18 -18.42 0.38
CA GLU A 27 10.21 -18.63 1.83
C GLU A 27 9.94 -17.29 2.52
N VAL A 28 8.76 -17.15 3.12
CA VAL A 28 8.28 -15.87 3.64
C VAL A 28 8.44 -15.78 5.14
N THR A 29 9.02 -14.67 5.60
CA THR A 29 8.99 -14.22 7.00
C THR A 29 8.27 -12.88 7.07
N VAL A 30 7.49 -12.68 8.13
CA VAL A 30 6.72 -11.45 8.37
C VAL A 30 7.15 -10.82 9.68
N VAL A 31 7.25 -9.48 9.70
CA VAL A 31 7.29 -8.68 10.93
C VAL A 31 6.14 -7.68 10.92
N ASP A 32 5.33 -7.68 11.99
CA ASP A 32 4.16 -6.81 12.12
C ASP A 32 3.85 -6.62 13.62
N ASP A 33 3.67 -5.39 14.08
CA ASP A 33 3.34 -5.09 15.48
C ASP A 33 1.84 -5.22 15.80
N LEU A 34 1.05 -5.57 14.79
CA LEU A 34 -0.41 -5.71 14.84
C LEU A 34 -1.16 -4.41 15.21
N SER A 35 -0.52 -3.25 15.07
CA SER A 35 -1.19 -1.95 15.28
C SER A 35 -2.40 -1.77 14.33
N TYR A 36 -2.31 -2.30 13.12
CA TYR A 36 -3.39 -2.32 12.12
C TYR A 36 -3.54 -3.69 11.46
N GLY A 37 -2.56 -4.56 11.60
CA GLY A 37 -2.56 -5.94 11.11
C GLY A 37 -3.47 -6.85 11.93
N LYS A 38 -3.87 -7.98 11.34
CA LYS A 38 -4.74 -8.95 11.98
C LYS A 38 -4.15 -10.35 11.97
N ARG A 39 -4.15 -11.02 13.12
CA ARG A 39 -3.69 -12.42 13.25
C ARG A 39 -4.50 -13.40 12.40
N GLU A 40 -5.76 -13.10 12.11
CA GLU A 40 -6.63 -13.93 11.26
C GLU A 40 -6.14 -14.04 9.80
N TYR A 41 -5.22 -13.17 9.36
CA TYR A 41 -4.60 -13.22 8.03
C TYR A 41 -3.31 -14.03 8.00
N CYS A 42 -2.84 -14.52 9.15
CA CYS A 42 -1.60 -15.29 9.24
C CYS A 42 -1.74 -16.67 8.62
N ARG A 43 -0.70 -17.08 7.89
CA ARG A 43 -0.58 -18.40 7.25
C ARG A 43 0.27 -19.33 8.13
N PRO A 44 -0.12 -20.59 8.34
CA PRO A 44 0.61 -21.50 9.23
C PRO A 44 2.03 -21.84 8.76
N GLU A 45 2.28 -21.76 7.46
CA GLU A 45 3.58 -22.04 6.83
C GLU A 45 4.57 -20.87 6.90
N VAL A 46 4.16 -19.71 7.41
CA VAL A 46 4.96 -18.47 7.45
C VAL A 46 5.50 -18.22 8.86
N LYS A 47 6.75 -17.79 8.95
CA LYS A 47 7.35 -17.34 10.20
C LYS A 47 6.92 -15.90 10.52
N TYR A 48 6.41 -15.65 11.72
CA TYR A 48 5.96 -14.33 12.16
C TYR A 48 6.75 -13.83 13.37
N TYR A 49 7.17 -12.57 13.30
CA TYR A 49 7.62 -11.76 14.42
C TYR A 49 6.55 -10.70 14.72
N PHE A 50 5.90 -10.80 15.89
CA PHE A 50 4.85 -9.85 16.30
C PHE A 50 5.47 -8.76 17.17
N GLU A 51 6.23 -7.87 16.53
CA GLU A 51 6.90 -6.75 17.17
C GLU A 51 7.18 -5.60 16.19
N ASP A 52 7.63 -4.48 16.71
CA ASP A 52 8.04 -3.34 15.89
C ASP A 52 9.25 -3.72 15.02
N PHE A 53 9.10 -3.61 13.70
CA PHE A 53 10.17 -3.94 12.74
C PHE A 53 11.46 -3.15 12.98
N LYS A 54 11.37 -1.93 13.54
CA LYS A 54 12.54 -1.10 13.84
C LYS A 54 13.38 -1.72 14.97
N VAL A 55 12.73 -2.32 15.96
CA VAL A 55 13.39 -3.04 17.05
C VAL A 55 13.96 -4.35 16.54
N LEU A 56 13.15 -5.15 15.86
CA LEU A 56 13.58 -6.43 15.32
C LEU A 56 14.83 -6.30 14.43
N LEU A 57 14.76 -5.43 13.41
CA LEU A 57 15.84 -5.29 12.41
C LEU A 57 17.13 -4.69 12.99
N SER A 58 17.05 -4.01 14.14
CA SER A 58 18.25 -3.50 14.82
C SER A 58 19.09 -4.60 15.46
N GLY A 59 18.50 -5.77 15.74
CA GLY A 59 19.18 -6.90 16.40
C GLY A 59 19.14 -8.22 15.62
N LEU A 60 18.42 -8.30 14.51
CA LEU A 60 18.25 -9.53 13.74
C LEU A 60 19.48 -9.78 12.85
N ASP A 61 20.07 -10.98 12.94
CA ASP A 61 21.21 -11.41 12.10
C ASP A 61 20.80 -12.45 11.03
N GLU A 62 19.52 -12.70 10.84
CA GLU A 62 18.99 -13.56 9.77
C GLU A 62 19.10 -12.86 8.42
N LYS A 63 19.49 -13.59 7.35
CA LYS A 63 19.63 -13.01 6.01
C LYS A 63 18.42 -13.31 5.13
N TYR A 64 18.00 -12.30 4.38
CA TYR A 64 16.96 -12.37 3.36
C TYR A 64 17.51 -11.94 2.01
N ASP A 65 16.93 -12.44 0.93
CA ASP A 65 17.26 -11.99 -0.42
C ASP A 65 16.57 -10.65 -0.72
N ILE A 66 15.31 -10.50 -0.24
CA ILE A 66 14.46 -9.34 -0.54
C ILE A 66 13.68 -8.93 0.72
N ILE A 67 13.57 -7.62 0.93
CA ILE A 67 12.66 -7.04 1.92
C ILE A 67 11.56 -6.27 1.19
N PHE A 68 10.31 -6.68 1.37
CA PHE A 68 9.13 -5.89 0.98
C PHE A 68 8.74 -5.01 2.16
N HIS A 69 9.03 -3.71 2.06
CA HIS A 69 8.79 -2.76 3.14
C HIS A 69 7.43 -2.07 2.97
N LEU A 70 6.39 -2.64 3.63
CA LEU A 70 5.02 -2.14 3.59
C LEU A 70 4.56 -1.53 4.93
N ALA A 71 5.26 -1.80 6.03
CA ALA A 71 4.93 -1.22 7.33
C ALA A 71 5.02 0.32 7.26
N ALA A 72 3.92 1.00 7.56
CA ALA A 72 3.84 2.47 7.52
C ALA A 72 2.58 2.97 8.23
N GLU A 73 2.65 4.23 8.72
CA GLU A 73 1.45 5.04 8.93
C GLU A 73 0.88 5.44 7.57
N ALA A 74 -0.27 4.89 7.18
CA ALA A 74 -0.70 4.82 5.79
C ALA A 74 -1.84 5.80 5.42
N ARG A 75 -2.10 6.87 6.20
CA ARG A 75 -3.25 7.76 5.97
C ARG A 75 -2.97 9.22 6.24
N VAL A 76 -3.63 10.08 5.45
CA VAL A 76 -3.50 11.52 5.49
C VAL A 76 -4.04 12.08 6.81
N GLN A 77 -5.31 11.82 7.15
CA GLN A 77 -5.95 12.46 8.30
C GLN A 77 -5.32 12.12 9.66
N PRO A 78 -4.94 10.87 9.95
CA PRO A 78 -4.15 10.53 11.14
C PRO A 78 -2.81 11.23 11.21
N SER A 79 -2.13 11.47 10.08
CA SER A 79 -0.82 12.13 10.05
C SER A 79 -0.86 13.57 10.54
N PHE A 80 -1.98 14.29 10.36
CA PHE A 80 -2.16 15.62 10.94
C PHE A 80 -2.25 15.59 12.46
N LYS A 81 -2.80 14.52 13.03
CA LYS A 81 -2.93 14.37 14.49
C LYS A 81 -1.60 14.00 15.14
N ASN A 82 -0.77 13.21 14.44
CA ASN A 82 0.49 12.73 14.98
C ASN A 82 1.63 12.78 13.94
N PRO A 83 2.07 13.99 13.52
CA PRO A 83 3.07 14.13 12.46
C PRO A 83 4.45 13.58 12.85
N LEU A 84 4.85 13.68 14.12
CA LEU A 84 6.12 13.15 14.61
C LEU A 84 6.16 11.63 14.50
N TYR A 85 5.11 10.94 14.90
CA TYR A 85 5.02 9.49 14.80
C TYR A 85 5.00 9.05 13.32
N THR A 86 4.31 9.78 12.45
CA THR A 86 4.29 9.54 11.01
C THR A 86 5.70 9.61 10.40
N CYS A 87 6.47 10.65 10.74
CA CYS A 87 7.85 10.79 10.29
C CYS A 87 8.75 9.70 10.89
N TYR A 88 8.62 9.42 12.18
CA TYR A 88 9.38 8.37 12.85
C TYR A 88 9.14 7.00 12.21
N ASN A 89 7.90 6.67 11.93
CA ASN A 89 7.56 5.36 11.32
C ASN A 89 7.95 5.28 9.86
N ASN A 90 7.57 6.28 9.05
CA ASN A 90 7.69 6.21 7.60
C ASN A 90 9.08 6.61 7.10
N THR A 91 9.73 7.61 7.71
CA THR A 91 11.05 8.09 7.26
C THR A 91 12.16 7.36 7.98
N TYR A 92 12.21 7.45 9.32
CA TYR A 92 13.25 6.80 10.11
C TYR A 92 13.15 5.27 10.04
N GLY A 93 11.94 4.71 10.09
CA GLY A 93 11.71 3.27 9.90
C GLY A 93 12.26 2.77 8.56
N THR A 94 12.06 3.52 7.47
CA THR A 94 12.65 3.19 6.15
C THR A 94 14.18 3.19 6.20
N ALA A 95 14.79 4.12 6.95
CA ALA A 95 16.25 4.15 7.11
C ALA A 95 16.77 2.90 7.84
N ILE A 96 16.06 2.40 8.86
CA ILE A 96 16.39 1.14 9.55
C ILE A 96 16.34 -0.05 8.58
N VAL A 97 15.31 -0.14 7.74
CA VAL A 97 15.20 -1.21 6.73
C VAL A 97 16.35 -1.14 5.72
N CYS A 98 16.68 0.06 5.22
CA CYS A 98 17.79 0.24 4.28
C CYS A 98 19.15 -0.07 4.94
N GLU A 99 19.35 0.28 6.21
CA GLU A 99 20.58 -0.03 6.94
C GLU A 99 20.74 -1.55 7.17
N TYR A 100 19.64 -2.23 7.50
CA TYR A 100 19.64 -3.70 7.55
C TYR A 100 20.00 -4.30 6.18
N ALA A 101 19.36 -3.81 5.11
CA ALA A 101 19.66 -4.26 3.76
C ALA A 101 21.12 -4.04 3.35
N ARG A 102 21.71 -2.91 3.75
CA ARG A 102 23.13 -2.60 3.54
C ARG A 102 24.05 -3.60 4.25
N LYS A 103 23.74 -3.96 5.49
CA LYS A 103 24.56 -4.89 6.30
C LYS A 103 24.50 -6.32 5.78
N HIS A 104 23.34 -6.75 5.31
CA HIS A 104 23.08 -8.14 4.91
C HIS A 104 23.10 -8.39 3.41
N GLY A 105 23.18 -7.34 2.58
CA GLY A 105 23.26 -7.46 1.12
C GLY A 105 21.93 -7.82 0.46
N CYS A 106 20.77 -7.46 1.07
CA CYS A 106 19.46 -7.76 0.51
C CYS A 106 18.86 -6.60 -0.30
N MET A 107 17.97 -6.92 -1.23
CA MET A 107 17.21 -5.94 -1.99
C MET A 107 16.06 -5.35 -1.14
N VAL A 108 15.71 -4.08 -1.35
CA VAL A 108 14.53 -3.45 -0.74
C VAL A 108 13.51 -3.06 -1.82
N VAL A 109 12.28 -3.56 -1.70
CA VAL A 109 11.12 -3.08 -2.46
C VAL A 109 10.29 -2.21 -1.52
N TYR A 110 10.32 -0.91 -1.76
CA TYR A 110 9.69 0.09 -0.91
C TYR A 110 8.28 0.44 -1.39
N ALA A 111 7.31 0.40 -0.49
CA ALA A 111 5.96 0.87 -0.72
C ALA A 111 5.91 2.41 -0.68
N GLY A 112 6.06 3.05 -1.83
CA GLY A 112 5.84 4.48 -2.05
C GLY A 112 4.35 4.85 -2.11
N SER A 113 4.05 6.09 -2.48
CA SER A 113 2.66 6.58 -2.51
C SER A 113 2.40 7.57 -3.64
N SER A 114 1.22 7.45 -4.26
CA SER A 114 0.70 8.44 -5.22
C SER A 114 0.42 9.82 -4.60
N SER A 115 0.42 9.94 -3.26
CA SER A 115 0.33 11.23 -2.57
C SER A 115 1.43 12.22 -2.98
N PHE A 116 2.57 11.71 -3.48
CA PHE A 116 3.62 12.52 -4.12
C PHE A 116 3.08 13.44 -5.22
N TYR A 117 2.16 12.95 -6.06
CA TYR A 117 1.61 13.69 -7.19
C TYR A 117 0.65 14.81 -6.78
N GLY A 118 0.07 14.76 -5.58
CA GLY A 118 -0.66 15.87 -4.98
C GLY A 118 0.23 16.96 -4.37
N GLY A 119 1.54 16.69 -4.31
CA GLY A 119 2.56 17.53 -3.69
C GLY A 119 3.05 16.96 -2.36
N PRO A 120 4.37 16.76 -2.21
CA PRO A 120 4.94 16.18 -0.99
C PRO A 120 4.73 17.03 0.27
N TYR A 121 4.49 18.33 0.11
CA TYR A 121 4.24 19.26 1.23
C TYR A 121 2.75 19.43 1.56
N LEU A 122 1.85 18.71 0.90
CA LEU A 122 0.41 18.84 1.08
C LEU A 122 -0.05 18.37 2.48
N ASN A 123 0.60 17.37 3.04
CA ASN A 123 0.30 16.83 4.36
C ASN A 123 1.48 16.02 4.93
N PRO A 124 1.54 15.74 6.25
CA PRO A 124 2.64 15.01 6.88
C PRO A 124 2.85 13.59 6.32
N TYR A 125 1.78 12.88 5.94
CA TYR A 125 1.87 11.56 5.33
C TYR A 125 2.59 11.61 3.96
N ALA A 126 2.16 12.51 3.07
CA ALA A 126 2.78 12.67 1.76
C ALA A 126 4.27 13.02 1.89
N PHE A 127 4.59 13.91 2.83
CA PHE A 127 5.96 14.32 3.13
C PHE A 127 6.81 13.15 3.63
N ALA A 128 6.34 12.39 4.63
CA ALA A 128 7.08 11.27 5.20
C ALA A 128 7.27 10.12 4.20
N LYS A 129 6.28 9.85 3.32
CA LYS A 129 6.41 8.85 2.25
C LYS A 129 7.44 9.28 1.20
N TRP A 130 7.43 10.56 0.79
CA TRP A 130 8.44 11.10 -0.10
C TRP A 130 9.85 11.07 0.53
N GLN A 131 9.98 11.46 1.80
CA GLN A 131 11.27 11.33 2.51
C GLN A 131 11.76 9.88 2.54
N GLY A 132 10.88 8.89 2.72
CA GLY A 132 11.22 7.47 2.62
C GLY A 132 11.79 7.10 1.25
N GLU A 133 11.20 7.60 0.14
CA GLU A 133 11.76 7.42 -1.20
C GLU A 133 13.18 8.04 -1.33
N GLU A 134 13.40 9.23 -0.78
CA GLU A 134 14.72 9.89 -0.80
C GLU A 134 15.74 9.12 0.05
N VAL A 135 15.34 8.54 1.18
CA VAL A 135 16.19 7.63 1.97
C VAL A 135 16.60 6.43 1.12
N VAL A 136 15.66 5.74 0.47
CA VAL A 136 15.93 4.60 -0.42
C VAL A 136 16.93 4.98 -1.52
N LYS A 137 16.72 6.12 -2.20
CA LYS A 137 17.62 6.63 -3.25
C LYS A 137 19.01 6.93 -2.72
N MET A 138 19.12 7.54 -1.55
CA MET A 138 20.39 7.83 -0.90
C MET A 138 21.17 6.53 -0.62
N TYR A 139 20.55 5.53 0.00
CA TYR A 139 21.20 4.26 0.27
C TYR A 139 21.62 3.53 -1.01
N THR A 140 20.80 3.59 -2.06
CA THR A 140 21.17 3.04 -3.38
C THR A 140 22.40 3.75 -3.95
N LYS A 141 22.39 5.08 -3.94
CA LYS A 141 23.46 5.88 -4.55
C LYS A 141 24.78 5.78 -3.78
N VAL A 142 24.72 5.83 -2.45
CA VAL A 142 25.92 5.89 -1.59
C VAL A 142 26.47 4.49 -1.30
N TYR A 143 25.60 3.50 -1.05
CA TYR A 143 26.00 2.17 -0.61
C TYR A 143 25.76 1.08 -1.66
N ASN A 144 25.22 1.43 -2.84
CA ASN A 144 24.98 0.53 -3.97
C ASN A 144 24.04 -0.67 -3.61
N ILE A 145 23.11 -0.50 -2.66
CA ILE A 145 22.10 -1.51 -2.40
C ILE A 145 21.09 -1.55 -3.55
N GLN A 146 20.56 -2.73 -3.84
CA GLN A 146 19.48 -2.90 -4.82
C GLN A 146 18.15 -2.46 -4.22
N THR A 147 17.43 -1.61 -4.93
CA THR A 147 16.12 -1.13 -4.44
C THR A 147 15.16 -0.88 -5.59
N GLY A 148 13.87 -1.05 -5.33
CA GLY A 148 12.78 -0.64 -6.20
C GLY A 148 11.73 0.15 -5.40
N ILE A 149 11.11 1.16 -6.00
CA ILE A 149 10.10 1.99 -5.36
C ILE A 149 8.77 1.79 -6.10
N ALA A 150 7.75 1.29 -5.40
CA ALA A 150 6.41 1.10 -5.91
C ALA A 150 5.46 2.18 -5.39
N ARG A 151 5.04 3.14 -6.21
CA ARG A 151 4.02 4.13 -5.84
C ARG A 151 2.64 3.54 -6.03
N PHE A 152 1.97 3.21 -4.92
CA PHE A 152 0.59 2.74 -4.94
C PHE A 152 -0.39 3.88 -5.15
N PHE A 153 -1.39 3.63 -5.99
CA PHE A 153 -2.59 4.46 -6.06
C PHE A 153 -3.65 3.91 -5.10
N ASN A 154 -4.92 4.28 -5.22
CA ASN A 154 -5.91 3.91 -4.21
C ASN A 154 -6.22 2.41 -4.28
N VAL A 155 -5.69 1.65 -3.33
CA VAL A 155 -5.81 0.20 -3.32
C VAL A 155 -7.17 -0.24 -2.78
N TYR A 156 -7.81 -1.21 -3.45
CA TYR A 156 -9.04 -1.88 -3.02
C TYR A 156 -8.91 -3.40 -3.19
N GLY A 157 -9.78 -4.17 -2.55
CA GLY A 157 -9.80 -5.62 -2.70
C GLY A 157 -10.01 -6.38 -1.39
N PRO A 158 -9.80 -7.71 -1.39
CA PRO A 158 -9.94 -8.56 -0.21
C PRO A 158 -9.13 -8.07 1.00
N ARG A 159 -9.65 -8.25 2.21
CA ARG A 159 -9.04 -7.82 3.48
C ARG A 159 -8.92 -6.30 3.64
N ASN A 160 -9.61 -5.52 2.82
CA ASN A 160 -9.73 -4.09 2.99
C ASN A 160 -10.25 -3.78 4.41
N PRO A 161 -9.64 -2.86 5.19
CA PRO A 161 -10.14 -2.54 6.53
C PRO A 161 -11.53 -1.91 6.42
N LEU A 162 -12.50 -2.47 7.16
CA LEU A 162 -13.91 -2.04 7.14
C LEU A 162 -14.26 -1.06 8.27
N ILE A 163 -13.36 -0.85 9.21
CA ILE A 163 -13.58 -0.03 10.41
C ILE A 163 -12.31 0.79 10.70
N GLY A 164 -12.51 2.02 11.20
CA GLY A 164 -11.43 2.88 11.67
C GLY A 164 -11.04 3.98 10.71
N GLN A 165 -10.07 4.79 11.12
CA GLN A 165 -9.59 5.97 10.37
C GLN A 165 -8.82 5.63 9.09
N TYR A 166 -8.53 4.36 8.88
CA TYR A 166 -7.75 3.81 7.76
C TYR A 166 -8.58 3.14 6.67
N THR A 167 -9.91 3.20 6.79
CA THR A 167 -10.82 2.55 5.83
C THR A 167 -10.81 3.28 4.47
N PRO A 168 -10.44 2.62 3.36
CA PRO A 168 -10.54 3.18 2.02
C PRO A 168 -11.99 3.42 1.61
N VAL A 169 -12.23 4.40 0.73
CA VAL A 169 -13.58 4.80 0.31
C VAL A 169 -14.39 3.64 -0.29
N VAL A 170 -13.77 2.75 -1.06
CA VAL A 170 -14.45 1.56 -1.63
C VAL A 170 -15.01 0.70 -0.49
N ALA A 171 -14.23 0.42 0.55
CA ALA A 171 -14.67 -0.38 1.70
C ALA A 171 -15.72 0.35 2.56
N ILE A 172 -15.66 1.68 2.66
CA ILE A 172 -16.71 2.48 3.31
C ILE A 172 -18.03 2.30 2.56
N PHE A 173 -18.00 2.43 1.23
CA PHE A 173 -19.19 2.30 0.40
C PHE A 173 -19.74 0.87 0.39
N GLU A 174 -18.90 -0.17 0.33
CA GLU A 174 -19.31 -1.56 0.47
C GLU A 174 -20.08 -1.78 1.77
N LYS A 175 -19.55 -1.31 2.90
CA LYS A 175 -20.17 -1.43 4.21
C LYS A 175 -21.49 -0.67 4.27
N GLN A 176 -21.51 0.59 3.85
CA GLN A 176 -22.72 1.41 3.88
C GLN A 176 -23.83 0.82 2.99
N TRP A 177 -23.45 0.34 1.81
CA TRP A 177 -24.36 -0.29 0.88
C TRP A 177 -24.95 -1.58 1.49
N SER A 178 -24.13 -2.46 2.10
CA SER A 178 -24.58 -3.69 2.72
C SER A 178 -25.50 -3.47 3.94
N GLU A 179 -25.36 -2.31 4.59
CA GLU A 179 -26.20 -1.90 5.73
C GLU A 179 -27.44 -1.10 5.29
N GLY A 180 -27.68 -0.89 3.97
CA GLY A 180 -28.77 -0.08 3.45
C GLY A 180 -28.67 1.41 3.80
N LYS A 181 -27.48 1.89 4.14
CA LYS A 181 -27.22 3.29 4.55
C LYS A 181 -26.81 4.15 3.35
N PRO A 182 -27.12 5.48 3.35
CA PRO A 182 -26.60 6.38 2.37
C PRO A 182 -25.07 6.40 2.33
N LEU A 183 -24.50 6.53 1.11
CA LEU A 183 -23.06 6.66 0.92
C LEU A 183 -22.59 8.04 1.38
N THR A 184 -21.57 8.10 2.23
CA THR A 184 -21.00 9.35 2.71
C THR A 184 -19.87 9.84 1.82
N ILE A 185 -20.04 10.99 1.19
CA ILE A 185 -19.10 11.62 0.28
C ILE A 185 -18.49 12.85 0.95
N VAL A 186 -17.15 12.87 1.10
CA VAL A 186 -16.44 14.03 1.63
C VAL A 186 -16.25 15.07 0.53
N GLY A 187 -16.58 16.34 0.81
CA GLY A 187 -16.53 17.43 -0.16
C GLY A 187 -17.66 17.35 -1.19
N ASP A 188 -17.36 17.75 -2.42
CA ASP A 188 -18.30 17.78 -3.55
C ASP A 188 -18.36 16.45 -4.32
N GLY A 189 -17.50 15.49 -3.99
CA GLY A 189 -17.41 14.19 -4.66
C GLY A 189 -16.72 14.22 -6.03
N GLU A 190 -16.24 15.38 -6.50
CA GLU A 190 -15.57 15.52 -7.80
C GLU A 190 -14.04 15.27 -7.71
N GLN A 191 -13.50 15.02 -6.52
CA GLN A 191 -12.13 14.56 -6.37
C GLN A 191 -11.95 13.18 -7.04
N ARG A 192 -10.90 13.04 -7.86
CA ARG A 192 -10.68 11.86 -8.69
C ARG A 192 -9.55 10.98 -8.16
N ARG A 193 -9.75 9.68 -8.24
CA ARG A 193 -8.77 8.67 -7.77
C ARG A 193 -8.63 7.56 -8.80
N ASP A 194 -7.38 7.16 -9.03
CA ASP A 194 -7.05 5.91 -9.70
C ASP A 194 -7.13 4.77 -8.66
N PHE A 195 -7.97 3.78 -8.93
CA PHE A 195 -8.23 2.65 -8.05
C PHE A 195 -7.57 1.39 -8.60
N ALA A 196 -6.64 0.80 -7.85
CA ALA A 196 -5.92 -0.40 -8.23
C ALA A 196 -6.30 -1.58 -7.31
N HIS A 197 -6.54 -2.75 -7.89
CA HIS A 197 -6.85 -3.96 -7.12
C HIS A 197 -5.59 -4.45 -6.38
N VAL A 198 -5.77 -4.97 -5.16
CA VAL A 198 -4.66 -5.42 -4.32
C VAL A 198 -3.82 -6.52 -4.97
N ASN A 199 -4.42 -7.43 -5.74
CA ASN A 199 -3.68 -8.47 -6.45
C ASN A 199 -2.79 -7.90 -7.57
N ASP A 200 -3.23 -6.83 -8.25
CA ASP A 200 -2.40 -6.12 -9.22
C ASP A 200 -1.22 -5.42 -8.52
N ILE A 201 -1.45 -4.85 -7.33
CA ILE A 201 -0.37 -4.30 -6.53
C ILE A 201 0.64 -5.38 -6.13
N CYS A 202 0.17 -6.55 -5.65
CA CYS A 202 1.03 -7.67 -5.26
C CYS A 202 1.88 -8.18 -6.44
N SER A 203 1.25 -8.39 -7.61
CA SER A 203 1.98 -8.80 -8.82
C SER A 203 3.01 -7.77 -9.27
N GLY A 204 2.69 -6.47 -9.15
CA GLY A 204 3.63 -5.39 -9.44
C GLY A 204 4.82 -5.34 -8.49
N LEU A 205 4.60 -5.55 -7.18
CA LEU A 205 5.67 -5.65 -6.18
C LEU A 205 6.62 -6.81 -6.47
N ILE A 206 6.07 -7.99 -6.82
CA ILE A 206 6.85 -9.17 -7.19
C ILE A 206 7.65 -8.89 -8.48
N ALA A 207 7.03 -8.30 -9.50
CA ALA A 207 7.72 -7.93 -10.74
C ALA A 207 8.89 -6.95 -10.51
N ILE A 208 8.75 -6.00 -9.57
CA ILE A 208 9.84 -5.10 -9.18
C ILE A 208 11.00 -5.88 -8.55
N SER A 209 10.73 -6.94 -7.80
CA SER A 209 11.73 -7.71 -7.07
C SER A 209 12.51 -8.72 -7.90
N ASP A 210 12.07 -9.01 -9.14
CA ASP A 210 12.68 -10.03 -9.99
C ASP A 210 13.95 -9.56 -10.73
N GLU A 211 14.24 -8.25 -10.74
CA GLU A 211 15.35 -7.69 -11.46
C GLU A 211 16.24 -6.79 -10.60
N ASN A 212 17.51 -6.64 -11.04
CA ASN A 212 18.48 -5.72 -10.42
C ASN A 212 18.08 -4.27 -10.63
N ARG A 213 17.35 -3.69 -9.67
CA ARG A 213 16.86 -2.31 -9.70
C ARG A 213 17.78 -1.38 -8.91
N LYS A 214 17.84 -0.12 -9.34
CA LYS A 214 18.61 0.95 -8.65
C LYS A 214 17.70 2.13 -8.36
N SER A 215 16.89 2.03 -7.32
CA SER A 215 15.93 3.05 -6.86
C SER A 215 14.96 3.55 -7.95
N GLU A 216 14.64 2.70 -8.92
CA GLU A 216 13.65 3.04 -9.94
C GLU A 216 12.25 3.12 -9.33
N ILE A 217 11.49 4.10 -9.83
CA ILE A 217 10.10 4.33 -9.38
C ILE A 217 9.15 3.74 -10.42
N PHE A 218 8.20 2.93 -9.94
CA PHE A 218 7.14 2.33 -10.73
C PHE A 218 5.78 2.71 -10.14
N ASN A 219 4.89 3.24 -10.99
CA ASN A 219 3.52 3.52 -10.61
C ASN A 219 2.68 2.24 -10.73
N LEU A 220 2.11 1.80 -9.62
CA LEU A 220 1.18 0.69 -9.57
C LEU A 220 -0.26 1.25 -9.41
N GLY A 221 -0.87 1.54 -10.53
CA GLY A 221 -2.22 2.04 -10.72
C GLY A 221 -2.81 1.49 -12.01
N THR A 222 -3.96 2.01 -12.44
CA THR A 222 -4.65 1.54 -13.65
C THR A 222 -4.47 2.47 -14.86
N GLY A 223 -4.03 3.71 -14.64
CA GLY A 223 -4.02 4.75 -15.68
C GLY A 223 -5.41 5.32 -15.97
N THR A 224 -6.42 4.92 -15.20
CA THR A 224 -7.80 5.43 -15.27
C THR A 224 -8.24 5.89 -13.89
N ASN A 225 -8.93 7.03 -13.81
CA ASN A 225 -9.46 7.51 -12.54
C ASN A 225 -10.97 7.75 -12.59
N TYR A 226 -11.59 7.68 -11.42
CA TYR A 226 -13.00 7.94 -11.21
C TYR A 226 -13.17 9.04 -10.17
N SER A 227 -14.18 9.91 -10.33
CA SER A 227 -14.61 10.77 -9.24
C SER A 227 -15.29 9.93 -8.15
N ILE A 228 -15.34 10.45 -6.92
CA ILE A 228 -16.04 9.74 -5.85
C ILE A 228 -17.55 9.66 -6.15
N ASN A 229 -18.10 10.64 -6.88
CA ASN A 229 -19.47 10.56 -7.40
C ASN A 229 -19.64 9.40 -8.39
N GLN A 230 -18.72 9.22 -9.35
CA GLN A 230 -18.73 8.09 -10.28
C GLN A 230 -18.57 6.74 -9.56
N LEU A 231 -17.74 6.68 -8.52
CA LEU A 231 -17.64 5.49 -7.67
C LEU A 231 -18.97 5.20 -6.97
N ALA A 232 -19.63 6.23 -6.43
CA ALA A 232 -20.92 6.07 -5.76
C ALA A 232 -22.02 5.61 -6.74
N ASP A 233 -21.98 6.05 -8.02
CA ASP A 233 -22.90 5.58 -9.07
C ASP A 233 -22.86 4.04 -9.24
N MET A 234 -21.70 3.42 -9.07
CA MET A 234 -21.55 1.95 -9.18
C MET A 234 -22.31 1.20 -8.08
N PHE A 235 -22.60 1.84 -6.94
CA PHE A 235 -23.38 1.28 -5.85
C PHE A 235 -24.89 1.53 -5.98
N CYS A 236 -25.31 2.49 -6.77
CA CYS A 236 -26.73 2.86 -6.98
C CYS A 236 -27.47 3.13 -5.66
N GLN A 237 -26.88 3.94 -4.77
CA GLN A 237 -27.35 4.21 -3.42
C GLN A 237 -27.48 5.72 -3.17
N ASP A 238 -28.37 6.11 -2.24
CA ASP A 238 -28.51 7.48 -1.77
C ASP A 238 -27.19 8.02 -1.22
N ARG A 239 -27.01 9.34 -1.25
CA ARG A 239 -25.75 10.01 -0.90
C ARG A 239 -25.97 11.11 0.12
N VAL A 240 -24.98 11.25 1.01
CA VAL A 240 -24.87 12.35 1.96
C VAL A 240 -23.50 12.98 1.82
N TYR A 241 -23.46 14.29 1.59
CA TYR A 241 -22.21 15.03 1.43
C TYR A 241 -21.75 15.59 2.78
N LEU A 242 -20.47 15.34 3.10
CA LEU A 242 -19.82 15.80 4.31
C LEU A 242 -18.87 16.96 4.01
N LYS A 243 -18.50 17.72 5.03
CA LYS A 243 -17.51 18.80 4.89
C LYS A 243 -16.19 18.26 4.35
N ALA A 244 -15.59 18.98 3.40
CA ALA A 244 -14.29 18.66 2.82
C ALA A 244 -13.20 18.59 3.90
N TRP A 245 -12.28 17.63 3.73
CA TRP A 245 -11.12 17.48 4.60
C TRP A 245 -9.90 18.22 4.02
N PRO A 246 -9.04 18.80 4.90
CA PRO A 246 -7.83 19.45 4.45
C PRO A 246 -6.79 18.42 3.95
N GLY A 247 -5.89 18.87 3.07
CA GLY A 247 -4.73 18.09 2.64
C GLY A 247 -5.03 16.92 1.70
N GLU A 248 -6.24 16.85 1.13
CA GLU A 248 -6.59 15.84 0.13
C GLU A 248 -6.27 16.36 -1.28
N ALA A 249 -5.60 15.53 -2.09
CA ALA A 249 -5.35 15.84 -3.49
C ALA A 249 -6.65 15.90 -4.28
N ARG A 250 -6.78 16.87 -5.21
CA ARG A 250 -7.98 16.97 -6.07
C ARG A 250 -8.06 15.83 -7.08
N GLU A 251 -6.91 15.44 -7.64
CA GLU A 251 -6.84 14.36 -8.63
C GLU A 251 -5.57 13.52 -8.44
N THR A 252 -5.70 12.21 -8.61
CA THR A 252 -4.59 11.29 -8.80
C THR A 252 -4.90 10.35 -9.96
N LYS A 253 -3.92 10.19 -10.87
CA LYS A 253 -3.97 9.25 -11.99
C LYS A 253 -2.57 8.74 -12.27
N ALA A 254 -2.43 7.43 -12.40
CA ALA A 254 -1.14 6.80 -12.67
C ALA A 254 -0.73 6.99 -14.14
N ASP A 255 0.48 7.45 -14.37
CA ASP A 255 1.17 7.12 -15.61
C ASP A 255 1.92 5.81 -15.40
N ILE A 256 1.43 4.74 -16.04
CA ILE A 256 1.97 3.38 -15.93
C ILE A 256 2.84 3.00 -17.12
N SER A 257 3.15 3.93 -18.04
CA SER A 257 3.90 3.66 -19.28
C SER A 257 5.24 3.01 -18.99
N LYS A 258 6.03 3.60 -18.08
CA LYS A 258 7.32 3.02 -17.64
C LYS A 258 7.14 1.64 -16.98
N THR A 259 6.11 1.48 -16.16
CA THR A 259 5.85 0.20 -15.48
C THR A 259 5.55 -0.91 -16.48
N ILE A 260 4.76 -0.61 -17.51
CA ILE A 260 4.48 -1.54 -18.61
C ILE A 260 5.76 -1.87 -19.40
N GLU A 261 6.49 -0.84 -19.83
CA GLU A 261 7.68 -0.99 -20.66
C GLU A 261 8.78 -1.80 -19.97
N VAL A 262 9.05 -1.48 -18.71
CA VAL A 262 10.21 -2.03 -17.97
C VAL A 262 9.89 -3.33 -17.27
N LEU A 263 8.67 -3.50 -16.70
CA LEU A 263 8.29 -4.68 -15.93
C LEU A 263 7.40 -5.66 -16.74
N ASN A 264 6.96 -5.29 -17.93
CA ASN A 264 5.92 -6.00 -18.68
C ASN A 264 4.65 -6.26 -17.81
N TRP A 265 4.38 -5.36 -16.86
CA TRP A 265 3.28 -5.47 -15.93
C TRP A 265 2.10 -4.59 -16.38
N ARG A 266 0.89 -5.11 -16.25
CA ARG A 266 -0.37 -4.39 -16.49
C ARG A 266 -1.38 -4.75 -15.39
N PRO A 267 -2.23 -3.80 -14.96
CA PRO A 267 -3.37 -4.13 -14.11
C PRO A 267 -4.37 -4.99 -14.90
N THR A 268 -4.95 -5.98 -14.24
CA THR A 268 -5.86 -6.96 -14.84
C THR A 268 -7.27 -6.90 -14.25
N HIS A 269 -7.45 -6.25 -13.10
CA HIS A 269 -8.73 -6.20 -12.39
C HIS A 269 -9.49 -4.91 -12.67
N SER A 270 -10.80 -5.03 -12.88
CA SER A 270 -11.71 -3.92 -13.07
C SER A 270 -12.41 -3.54 -11.77
N LEU A 271 -12.38 -2.26 -11.39
CA LEU A 271 -13.11 -1.75 -10.21
C LEU A 271 -14.62 -2.02 -10.32
N LYS A 272 -15.21 -1.79 -11.50
CA LYS A 272 -16.64 -1.98 -11.73
C LYS A 272 -17.04 -3.45 -11.54
N GLN A 273 -16.28 -4.38 -12.15
CA GLN A 273 -16.53 -5.81 -12.01
C GLN A 273 -16.41 -6.25 -10.54
N TYR A 274 -15.35 -5.82 -9.84
CA TYR A 274 -15.18 -6.11 -8.42
C TYR A 274 -16.38 -5.65 -7.58
N ILE A 275 -16.87 -4.43 -7.79
CA ILE A 275 -18.03 -3.91 -7.05
C ILE A 275 -19.29 -4.73 -7.34
N GLU A 276 -19.53 -5.14 -8.59
CA GLU A 276 -20.66 -5.99 -8.97
C GLU A 276 -20.60 -7.36 -8.27
N GLU A 277 -19.42 -8.01 -8.29
CA GLU A 277 -19.19 -9.28 -7.61
C GLU A 277 -19.41 -9.15 -6.09
N ARG A 278 -18.85 -8.09 -5.46
CA ARG A 278 -19.04 -7.83 -4.03
C ARG A 278 -20.50 -7.58 -3.64
N LYS A 279 -21.24 -6.83 -4.44
CA LYS A 279 -22.67 -6.60 -4.21
C LYS A 279 -23.44 -7.92 -4.23
N HIS A 280 -23.16 -8.79 -5.21
CA HIS A 280 -23.78 -10.12 -5.29
C HIS A 280 -23.43 -11.00 -4.08
N GLU A 281 -22.17 -11.03 -3.65
CA GLU A 281 -21.74 -11.78 -2.44
C GLU A 281 -22.43 -11.28 -1.16
N LEU A 282 -22.55 -9.95 -1.00
CA LEU A 282 -23.14 -9.33 0.19
C LEU A 282 -24.67 -9.49 0.25
N GLN A 283 -25.34 -9.62 -0.91
CA GLN A 283 -26.79 -9.90 -0.96
C GLN A 283 -27.14 -11.36 -0.63
N ASN A 284 -26.20 -12.27 -0.83
CA ASN A 284 -26.40 -13.72 -0.60
C ASN A 284 -25.95 -14.19 0.80
N ARG A 285 -25.55 -13.28 1.68
CA ARG A 285 -25.23 -13.52 3.09
C ARG A 285 -26.39 -13.12 4.00
#